data_be48fae5c9bc7abf6dba2efd989f7d64
#
_entry.id   be48fae5c9bc7abf6dba2efd989f7d64
#
_cell.length_a   1.000
_cell.length_b   1.000
_cell.length_c   1.000
_cell.angle_alpha   90.00
_cell.angle_beta   90.00
_cell.angle_gamma   90.00
#
_symmetry.space_group_name_H-M   'P 1'
#
loop_
_entity.id
_entity.type
_entity.pdbx_description
1 polymer ?
#
loop_
_entity_poly.entity_id
_entity_poly.type
_entity_poly.pdbx_seq_one_letter_code
_entity_poly.pdbx_strand_id
1 'polypeptide(L)'
;TCALPILGEVKAVPGRPIPVSELDDADALMVRSVTKVNEALLTGKGVKFVGTATAGTDHVDDQWLKQAGIGFSAAPGCNAIAVVEYVFSSLLMLAERDGFALKDRTVGIVGVGNVGGRLQKRLEAWGIRTLLCDPPRKDNGDEGDFRTLDELVDECDVITFHTPLFKEGPYKTLHLADEKLIRRLKAGTILINACRGPVVDNAALLTCLDEGQDLSVVLDVWEPEPDLNVALLNKVDVGTAHIAGYTLEGKARGTTQVFEAYSAFIGHPQIGRASCRERV
;
A
#
# COMPACT_ATOMS: atom_id res chain seq x y z
N THR A 1 -8.74 -10.58 -15.70
CA THR A 1 -9.28 -9.77 -16.82
C THR A 1 -10.45 -10.45 -17.56
N CYS A 2 -11.01 -11.55 -17.07
CA CYS A 2 -12.14 -12.25 -17.76
C CYS A 2 -13.48 -11.49 -17.70
N ALA A 3 -13.61 -10.45 -16.88
CA ALA A 3 -14.89 -9.76 -16.67
C ALA A 3 -15.11 -8.57 -17.62
N LEU A 4 -14.05 -7.90 -18.06
CA LEU A 4 -14.16 -6.69 -18.89
C LEU A 4 -14.77 -6.91 -20.29
N PRO A 5 -14.49 -8.03 -21.01
CA PRO A 5 -15.12 -8.28 -22.32
C PRO A 5 -16.64 -8.41 -22.30
N ILE A 6 -17.24 -8.58 -21.13
CA ILE A 6 -18.72 -8.65 -20.97
C ILE A 6 -19.35 -7.25 -21.11
N LEU A 7 -18.58 -6.18 -20.80
CA LEU A 7 -19.08 -4.81 -20.78
C LEU A 7 -18.78 -4.01 -22.06
N GLY A 8 -18.07 -4.59 -23.01
CA GLY A 8 -17.71 -3.93 -24.25
C GLY A 8 -16.50 -4.56 -24.94
N GLU A 9 -16.09 -3.96 -26.05
CA GLU A 9 -14.86 -4.36 -26.73
C GLU A 9 -13.64 -3.98 -25.88
N VAL A 10 -12.68 -4.91 -25.74
CA VAL A 10 -11.47 -4.70 -24.95
C VAL A 10 -10.24 -4.76 -25.82
N LYS A 11 -9.53 -3.65 -25.90
CA LYS A 11 -8.23 -3.56 -26.56
C LYS A 11 -7.13 -3.64 -25.48
N ALA A 12 -6.35 -4.70 -25.52
CA ALA A 12 -5.17 -4.83 -24.67
C ALA A 12 -3.98 -4.12 -25.33
N VAL A 13 -3.44 -3.12 -24.65
CA VAL A 13 -2.29 -2.35 -25.15
C VAL A 13 -1.06 -2.83 -24.41
N PRO A 14 -0.10 -3.48 -25.09
CA PRO A 14 1.17 -3.87 -24.51
C PRO A 14 2.13 -2.68 -24.38
N GLY A 15 2.99 -2.74 -23.39
CA GLY A 15 4.09 -1.80 -23.24
C GLY A 15 3.87 -0.65 -22.28
N ARG A 16 4.92 0.10 -22.07
CA ARG A 16 5.03 1.26 -21.19
C ARG A 16 5.90 2.30 -21.87
N PRO A 17 5.46 3.54 -22.11
CA PRO A 17 4.14 4.09 -21.84
C PRO A 17 3.05 3.59 -22.80
N ILE A 18 1.78 3.83 -22.46
CA ILE A 18 0.67 3.61 -23.40
C ILE A 18 0.78 4.66 -24.52
N PRO A 19 0.77 4.27 -25.81
CA PRO A 19 0.73 5.23 -26.91
C PRO A 19 -0.58 6.03 -26.86
N VAL A 20 -0.48 7.34 -26.91
CA VAL A 20 -1.65 8.23 -26.78
C VAL A 20 -2.70 7.98 -27.87
N SER A 21 -2.28 7.55 -29.08
CA SER A 21 -3.16 7.17 -30.20
C SER A 21 -4.06 5.97 -29.88
N GLU A 22 -3.67 5.12 -28.93
CA GLU A 22 -4.48 3.97 -28.53
C GLU A 22 -5.72 4.36 -27.70
N LEU A 23 -5.82 5.63 -27.32
CA LEU A 23 -6.92 6.18 -26.52
C LEU A 23 -7.94 6.97 -27.35
N ASP A 24 -7.75 7.11 -28.68
CA ASP A 24 -8.58 7.96 -29.50
C ASP A 24 -10.05 7.50 -29.54
N ASP A 25 -10.30 6.19 -29.56
CA ASP A 25 -11.62 5.58 -29.62
C ASP A 25 -12.03 4.92 -28.28
N ALA A 26 -11.31 5.21 -27.19
CA ALA A 26 -11.55 4.55 -25.90
C ALA A 26 -12.59 5.32 -25.05
N ASP A 27 -13.66 4.65 -24.62
CA ASP A 27 -14.61 5.18 -23.63
C ASP A 27 -14.12 5.00 -22.19
N ALA A 28 -13.31 3.97 -21.93
CA ALA A 28 -12.77 3.67 -20.60
C ALA A 28 -11.32 3.23 -20.67
N LEU A 29 -10.52 3.67 -19.70
CA LEU A 29 -9.11 3.29 -19.53
C LEU A 29 -8.95 2.47 -18.26
N MET A 30 -8.48 1.22 -18.41
CA MET A 30 -8.15 0.35 -17.28
C MET A 30 -6.65 0.21 -17.14
N VAL A 31 -6.12 0.59 -15.98
CA VAL A 31 -4.67 0.61 -15.73
C VAL A 31 -4.28 -0.18 -14.49
N ARG A 32 -2.98 -0.28 -14.30
CA ARG A 32 -2.31 -0.67 -13.07
C ARG A 32 -1.24 0.38 -12.72
N SER A 33 -0.48 0.15 -11.66
CA SER A 33 0.40 1.09 -10.98
C SER A 33 1.47 1.81 -11.82
N VAL A 34 1.73 1.37 -13.04
CA VAL A 34 2.86 1.88 -13.84
C VAL A 34 2.48 2.92 -14.89
N THR A 35 1.19 3.06 -15.20
CA THR A 35 0.71 4.06 -16.16
C THR A 35 0.32 5.32 -15.41
N LYS A 36 1.04 6.40 -15.67
CA LYS A 36 0.65 7.72 -15.15
C LYS A 36 -0.58 8.20 -15.89
N VAL A 37 -1.67 8.42 -15.17
CA VAL A 37 -2.94 8.95 -15.69
C VAL A 37 -3.09 10.38 -15.21
N ASN A 38 -3.01 11.31 -16.14
CA ASN A 38 -3.06 12.75 -15.88
C ASN A 38 -3.61 13.51 -17.09
N GLU A 39 -3.66 14.83 -16.98
CA GLU A 39 -4.08 15.72 -18.06
C GLU A 39 -3.34 15.46 -19.38
N ALA A 40 -2.02 15.31 -19.35
CA ALA A 40 -1.22 15.11 -20.56
C ALA A 40 -1.58 13.83 -21.32
N LEU A 41 -2.03 12.78 -20.61
CA LEU A 41 -2.44 11.53 -21.24
C LEU A 41 -3.85 11.61 -21.85
N LEU A 42 -4.77 12.31 -21.19
CA LEU A 42 -6.22 12.20 -21.50
C LEU A 42 -6.82 13.43 -22.16
N THR A 43 -6.12 14.56 -22.25
CA THR A 43 -6.63 15.76 -22.92
C THR A 43 -6.97 15.48 -24.38
N GLY A 44 -8.20 15.84 -24.78
CA GLY A 44 -8.70 15.62 -26.15
C GLY A 44 -9.09 14.17 -26.47
N LYS A 45 -9.13 13.28 -25.48
CA LYS A 45 -9.58 11.88 -25.64
C LYS A 45 -11.04 11.71 -25.21
N GLY A 46 -11.70 10.69 -25.77
CA GLY A 46 -13.10 10.34 -25.47
C GLY A 46 -13.30 9.59 -24.16
N VAL A 47 -12.26 9.39 -23.34
CA VAL A 47 -12.30 8.59 -22.12
C VAL A 47 -13.22 9.22 -21.08
N LYS A 48 -14.24 8.47 -20.66
CA LYS A 48 -15.26 8.88 -19.68
C LYS A 48 -15.04 8.24 -18.31
N PHE A 49 -14.25 7.16 -18.25
CA PHE A 49 -13.98 6.41 -17.02
C PHE A 49 -12.54 5.92 -16.98
N VAL A 50 -11.92 6.05 -15.79
CA VAL A 50 -10.61 5.48 -15.50
C VAL A 50 -10.75 4.50 -14.34
N GLY A 51 -10.27 3.27 -14.51
CA GLY A 51 -10.20 2.26 -13.47
C GLY A 51 -8.77 1.82 -13.19
N THR A 52 -8.35 1.80 -11.93
CA THR A 52 -7.06 1.20 -11.56
C THR A 52 -7.25 0.00 -10.66
N ALA A 53 -6.83 -1.19 -11.12
CA ALA A 53 -6.89 -2.43 -10.34
C ALA A 53 -5.73 -2.49 -9.31
N THR A 54 -5.54 -1.39 -8.57
CA THR A 54 -4.52 -1.21 -7.52
C THR A 54 -5.14 -0.57 -6.29
N ALA A 55 -4.58 -0.88 -5.12
CA ALA A 55 -5.01 -0.26 -3.86
C ALA A 55 -4.54 1.21 -3.77
N GLY A 56 -3.32 1.49 -4.22
CA GLY A 56 -2.76 2.84 -4.28
C GLY A 56 -3.08 3.55 -5.58
N THR A 57 -3.12 4.87 -5.53
CA THR A 57 -3.49 5.75 -6.65
C THR A 57 -2.43 6.79 -7.00
N ASP A 58 -1.21 6.63 -6.49
CA ASP A 58 -0.11 7.60 -6.65
C ASP A 58 0.24 7.91 -8.13
N HIS A 59 -0.18 7.05 -9.06
CA HIS A 59 0.01 7.19 -10.50
C HIS A 59 -1.16 7.87 -11.22
N VAL A 60 -2.23 8.27 -10.49
CA VAL A 60 -3.45 8.87 -11.04
C VAL A 60 -3.65 10.26 -10.45
N ASP A 61 -3.83 11.25 -11.30
CA ASP A 61 -4.27 12.59 -10.91
C ASP A 61 -5.81 12.61 -10.80
N ASP A 62 -6.29 12.19 -9.65
CA ASP A 62 -7.72 12.09 -9.36
C ASP A 62 -8.41 13.45 -9.25
N GLN A 63 -7.66 14.49 -8.85
CA GLN A 63 -8.19 15.86 -8.80
C GLN A 63 -8.47 16.38 -10.21
N TRP A 64 -7.54 16.18 -11.12
CA TRP A 64 -7.75 16.55 -12.52
C TRP A 64 -8.89 15.72 -13.16
N LEU A 65 -8.94 14.41 -12.94
CA LEU A 65 -10.03 13.56 -13.44
C LEU A 65 -11.41 14.09 -12.99
N LYS A 66 -11.52 14.47 -11.73
CA LYS A 66 -12.75 15.06 -11.18
C LYS A 66 -13.12 16.38 -11.86
N GLN A 67 -12.14 17.26 -12.11
CA GLN A 67 -12.35 18.53 -12.80
C GLN A 67 -12.75 18.31 -14.25
N ALA A 68 -12.18 17.33 -14.93
CA ALA A 68 -12.50 16.95 -16.30
C ALA A 68 -13.83 16.19 -16.44
N GLY A 69 -14.51 15.86 -15.33
CA GLY A 69 -15.76 15.10 -15.35
C GLY A 69 -15.59 13.63 -15.71
N ILE A 70 -14.39 13.08 -15.56
CA ILE A 70 -14.06 11.67 -15.84
C ILE A 70 -14.31 10.84 -14.59
N GLY A 71 -15.11 9.79 -14.71
CA GLY A 71 -15.34 8.83 -13.62
C GLY A 71 -14.05 8.12 -13.22
N PHE A 72 -13.84 7.92 -11.92
CA PHE A 72 -12.64 7.24 -11.41
C PHE A 72 -12.97 6.18 -10.38
N SER A 73 -12.30 5.05 -10.46
CA SER A 73 -12.33 4.01 -9.42
C SER A 73 -10.96 3.36 -9.24
N ALA A 74 -10.58 3.19 -7.98
CA ALA A 74 -9.47 2.36 -7.56
C ALA A 74 -9.98 1.07 -6.89
N ALA A 75 -9.06 0.27 -6.37
CA ALA A 75 -9.39 -0.97 -5.66
C ALA A 75 -8.83 -0.96 -4.22
N PRO A 76 -9.32 -0.06 -3.34
CA PRO A 76 -8.78 0.08 -1.99
C PRO A 76 -8.93 -1.22 -1.19
N GLY A 77 -7.85 -1.63 -0.53
CA GLY A 77 -7.82 -2.83 0.31
C GLY A 77 -7.86 -4.16 -0.44
N CYS A 78 -7.82 -4.19 -1.77
CA CYS A 78 -7.86 -5.45 -2.54
C CYS A 78 -6.74 -6.42 -2.15
N ASN A 79 -5.57 -5.91 -1.80
CA ASN A 79 -4.38 -6.66 -1.41
C ASN A 79 -4.09 -6.64 0.11
N ALA A 80 -4.97 -6.04 0.92
CA ALA A 80 -4.69 -5.80 2.34
C ALA A 80 -4.41 -7.10 3.13
N ILE A 81 -5.09 -8.20 2.80
CA ILE A 81 -4.86 -9.49 3.46
C ILE A 81 -3.44 -9.97 3.18
N ALA A 82 -2.97 -9.89 1.93
CA ALA A 82 -1.63 -10.31 1.55
C ALA A 82 -0.54 -9.51 2.29
N VAL A 83 -0.71 -8.17 2.38
CA VAL A 83 0.24 -7.33 3.14
C VAL A 83 0.24 -7.69 4.63
N VAL A 84 -0.92 -7.96 5.23
CA VAL A 84 -1.01 -8.43 6.62
C VAL A 84 -0.27 -9.75 6.80
N GLU A 85 -0.44 -10.70 5.88
CA GLU A 85 0.24 -12.00 5.91
C GLU A 85 1.76 -11.85 5.73
N TYR A 86 2.21 -10.94 4.87
CA TYR A 86 3.61 -10.61 4.70
C TYR A 86 4.23 -10.09 5.99
N VAL A 87 3.62 -9.08 6.62
CA VAL A 87 4.09 -8.50 7.89
C VAL A 87 4.13 -9.55 8.98
N PHE A 88 3.06 -10.34 9.10
CA PHE A 88 2.96 -11.38 10.12
C PHE A 88 4.02 -12.48 9.93
N SER A 89 4.24 -12.92 8.69
CA SER A 89 5.27 -13.90 8.35
C SER A 89 6.67 -13.37 8.63
N SER A 90 6.94 -12.10 8.32
CA SER A 90 8.22 -11.46 8.63
C SER A 90 8.47 -11.41 10.14
N LEU A 91 7.45 -11.07 10.92
CA LEU A 91 7.56 -11.08 12.39
C LEU A 91 7.82 -12.48 12.95
N LEU A 92 7.17 -13.51 12.44
CA LEU A 92 7.39 -14.89 12.86
C LEU A 92 8.79 -15.37 12.49
N MET A 93 9.28 -15.04 11.31
CA MET A 93 10.63 -15.38 10.87
C MET A 93 11.69 -14.73 11.76
N LEU A 94 11.53 -13.44 12.09
CA LEU A 94 12.45 -12.75 13.01
C LEU A 94 12.36 -13.32 14.42
N ALA A 95 11.16 -13.66 14.89
CA ALA A 95 10.95 -14.28 16.19
C ALA A 95 11.65 -15.64 16.30
N GLU A 96 11.60 -16.47 15.25
CA GLU A 96 12.30 -17.75 15.17
C GLU A 96 13.83 -17.55 15.13
N ARG A 97 14.31 -16.62 14.28
CA ARG A 97 15.74 -16.33 14.14
C ARG A 97 16.37 -15.85 15.46
N ASP A 98 15.70 -14.93 16.15
CA ASP A 98 16.25 -14.22 17.30
C ASP A 98 15.80 -14.81 18.65
N GLY A 99 14.98 -15.86 18.61
CA GLY A 99 14.60 -16.65 19.79
C GLY A 99 13.68 -15.92 20.77
N PHE A 100 12.78 -15.03 20.28
CA PHE A 100 11.80 -14.37 21.14
C PHE A 100 10.36 -14.83 20.86
N ALA A 101 9.50 -14.73 21.88
CA ALA A 101 8.09 -14.99 21.70
C ALA A 101 7.36 -13.71 21.25
N LEU A 102 6.70 -13.75 20.09
CA LEU A 102 6.03 -12.57 19.52
C LEU A 102 4.93 -12.00 20.44
N LYS A 103 4.29 -12.85 21.25
CA LYS A 103 3.28 -12.45 22.25
C LYS A 103 3.84 -11.53 23.36
N ASP A 104 5.16 -11.55 23.58
CA ASP A 104 5.82 -10.74 24.58
C ASP A 104 6.26 -9.36 24.03
N ARG A 105 5.94 -9.08 22.77
CA ARG A 105 6.26 -7.83 22.09
C ARG A 105 5.04 -6.92 21.97
N THR A 106 5.28 -5.61 22.01
CA THR A 106 4.27 -4.59 21.71
C THR A 106 4.49 -4.08 20.29
N VAL A 107 3.43 -4.14 19.47
CA VAL A 107 3.48 -3.74 18.05
C VAL A 107 2.80 -2.39 17.86
N GLY A 108 3.56 -1.39 17.43
CA GLY A 108 3.09 -0.08 17.02
C GLY A 108 2.66 -0.10 15.54
N ILE A 109 1.41 0.21 15.27
CA ILE A 109 0.83 0.26 13.93
C ILE A 109 0.60 1.72 13.53
N VAL A 110 1.34 2.19 12.53
CA VAL A 110 1.22 3.55 11.99
C VAL A 110 0.40 3.51 10.71
N GLY A 111 -0.78 4.13 10.74
CA GLY A 111 -1.80 4.03 9.69
C GLY A 111 -2.74 2.84 9.91
N VAL A 112 -3.97 3.12 10.39
CA VAL A 112 -4.97 2.10 10.80
C VAL A 112 -6.11 2.01 9.78
N GLY A 113 -5.72 1.98 8.50
CA GLY A 113 -6.64 1.81 7.36
C GLY A 113 -6.93 0.35 7.04
N ASN A 114 -7.03 0.05 5.72
CA ASN A 114 -7.34 -1.31 5.23
C ASN A 114 -6.34 -2.39 5.67
N VAL A 115 -5.05 -2.05 5.74
CA VAL A 115 -4.00 -2.97 6.16
C VAL A 115 -3.86 -2.94 7.68
N GLY A 116 -3.54 -1.77 8.27
CA GLY A 116 -3.24 -1.65 9.69
C GLY A 116 -4.38 -2.12 10.58
N GLY A 117 -5.65 -1.81 10.25
CA GLY A 117 -6.80 -2.28 11.03
C GLY A 117 -7.02 -3.80 10.95
N ARG A 118 -6.65 -4.44 9.83
CA ARG A 118 -6.69 -5.92 9.73
C ARG A 118 -5.51 -6.56 10.47
N LEU A 119 -4.34 -5.93 10.40
CA LEU A 119 -3.16 -6.38 11.14
C LEU A 119 -3.40 -6.32 12.65
N GLN A 120 -3.94 -5.20 13.15
CA GLN A 120 -4.35 -5.05 14.54
C GLN A 120 -5.21 -6.23 14.99
N LYS A 121 -6.34 -6.46 14.31
CA LYS A 121 -7.29 -7.53 14.66
C LYS A 121 -6.62 -8.91 14.69
N ARG A 122 -5.69 -9.16 13.78
CA ARG A 122 -4.98 -10.44 13.73
C ARG A 122 -3.99 -10.60 14.87
N LEU A 123 -3.22 -9.55 15.18
CA LEU A 123 -2.26 -9.56 16.28
C LEU A 123 -2.95 -9.71 17.63
N GLU A 124 -4.03 -8.97 17.85
CA GLU A 124 -4.85 -9.05 19.07
C GLU A 124 -5.50 -10.43 19.26
N ALA A 125 -5.96 -11.07 18.17
CA ALA A 125 -6.48 -12.43 18.21
C ALA A 125 -5.42 -13.48 18.63
N TRP A 126 -4.13 -13.15 18.46
CA TRP A 126 -3.00 -13.96 18.94
C TRP A 126 -2.48 -13.54 20.32
N GLY A 127 -3.18 -12.61 20.98
CA GLY A 127 -2.80 -12.11 22.30
C GLY A 127 -1.59 -11.16 22.28
N ILE A 128 -1.28 -10.57 21.12
CA ILE A 128 -0.17 -9.62 20.96
C ILE A 128 -0.70 -8.21 21.22
N ARG A 129 -0.03 -7.47 22.09
CA ARG A 129 -0.38 -6.07 22.39
C ARG A 129 -0.11 -5.19 21.19
N THR A 130 -1.09 -4.33 20.84
CA THR A 130 -0.95 -3.33 19.77
C THR A 130 -1.16 -1.92 20.30
N LEU A 131 -0.41 -0.96 19.75
CA LEU A 131 -0.62 0.47 19.92
C LEU A 131 -0.84 1.09 18.53
N LEU A 132 -1.77 2.03 18.43
CA LEU A 132 -2.22 2.58 17.16
C LEU A 132 -1.81 4.04 17.01
N CYS A 133 -1.32 4.42 15.82
CA CYS A 133 -1.06 5.80 15.47
C CYS A 133 -1.74 6.11 14.12
N ASP A 134 -2.78 6.93 14.14
CA ASP A 134 -3.48 7.41 12.94
C ASP A 134 -4.06 8.80 13.23
N PRO A 135 -3.24 9.88 13.06
CA PRO A 135 -3.69 11.24 13.37
C PRO A 135 -4.96 11.66 12.63
N PRO A 136 -5.14 11.39 11.32
CA PRO A 136 -6.39 11.68 10.63
C PRO A 136 -7.63 11.08 11.30
N ARG A 137 -7.55 9.83 11.72
CA ARG A 137 -8.66 9.14 12.39
C ARG A 137 -8.92 9.68 13.79
N LYS A 138 -7.85 9.98 14.53
CA LYS A 138 -7.93 10.62 15.85
C LYS A 138 -8.63 11.97 15.77
N ASP A 139 -8.22 12.80 14.82
CA ASP A 139 -8.77 14.16 14.63
C ASP A 139 -10.21 14.13 14.11
N ASN A 140 -10.58 13.08 13.37
CA ASN A 140 -11.96 12.86 12.92
C ASN A 140 -12.89 12.34 14.04
N GLY A 141 -12.34 12.02 15.22
CA GLY A 141 -13.11 11.50 16.34
C GLY A 141 -13.50 10.02 16.22
N ASP A 142 -12.79 9.25 15.41
CA ASP A 142 -12.99 7.80 15.30
C ASP A 142 -12.74 7.13 16.64
N GLU A 143 -13.52 6.09 16.94
CA GLU A 143 -13.30 5.26 18.12
C GLU A 143 -11.95 4.53 18.03
N GLY A 144 -11.17 4.53 19.13
CA GLY A 144 -9.89 3.85 19.26
C GLY A 144 -8.93 4.56 20.21
N ASP A 145 -8.00 3.83 20.82
CA ASP A 145 -6.91 4.38 21.64
C ASP A 145 -5.74 4.79 20.75
N PHE A 146 -5.92 5.91 20.04
CA PHE A 146 -4.87 6.43 19.16
C PHE A 146 -3.80 7.18 19.95
N ARG A 147 -2.56 6.73 19.80
CA ARG A 147 -1.35 7.31 20.36
C ARG A 147 -0.65 8.22 19.35
N THR A 148 0.29 9.01 19.84
CA THR A 148 1.24 9.73 18.99
C THR A 148 2.32 8.78 18.47
N LEU A 149 3.01 9.17 17.41
CA LEU A 149 4.15 8.40 16.90
C LEU A 149 5.30 8.36 17.92
N ASP A 150 5.49 9.44 18.67
CA ASP A 150 6.49 9.51 19.75
C ASP A 150 6.22 8.47 20.85
N GLU A 151 4.97 8.32 21.27
CA GLU A 151 4.57 7.28 22.24
C GLU A 151 4.83 5.87 21.69
N LEU A 152 4.61 5.63 20.39
CA LEU A 152 4.93 4.34 19.79
C LEU A 152 6.45 4.06 19.82
N VAL A 153 7.27 5.07 19.49
CA VAL A 153 8.75 4.97 19.55
C VAL A 153 9.22 4.62 20.96
N ASP A 154 8.59 5.20 21.97
CA ASP A 154 8.98 5.02 23.37
C ASP A 154 8.46 3.70 23.98
N GLU A 155 7.33 3.15 23.49
CA GLU A 155 6.69 1.98 24.11
C GLU A 155 6.84 0.68 23.31
N CYS A 156 6.92 0.74 21.95
CA CYS A 156 6.85 -0.45 21.12
C CYS A 156 8.20 -1.14 20.89
N ASP A 157 8.15 -2.44 20.67
CA ASP A 157 9.26 -3.27 20.23
C ASP A 157 9.28 -3.45 18.72
N VAL A 158 8.13 -3.22 18.08
CA VAL A 158 7.94 -3.29 16.64
C VAL A 158 7.20 -2.02 16.18
N ILE A 159 7.66 -1.39 15.10
CA ILE A 159 6.94 -0.29 14.43
C ILE A 159 6.73 -0.67 12.98
N THR A 160 5.48 -0.69 12.55
CA THR A 160 5.11 -1.04 11.17
C THR A 160 4.26 0.05 10.53
N PHE A 161 4.64 0.47 9.31
CA PHE A 161 4.01 1.57 8.59
C PHE A 161 3.03 1.06 7.52
N HIS A 162 1.82 1.64 7.53
CA HIS A 162 0.71 1.30 6.62
C HIS A 162 -0.03 2.57 6.14
N THR A 163 0.71 3.64 5.95
CA THR A 163 0.18 4.94 5.53
C THR A 163 0.22 5.12 4.01
N PRO A 164 -0.66 5.95 3.42
CA PRO A 164 -0.42 6.51 2.10
C PRO A 164 0.78 7.45 2.14
N LEU A 165 1.33 7.81 0.96
CA LEU A 165 2.38 8.80 0.85
C LEU A 165 1.78 10.19 0.62
N PHE A 166 1.83 11.03 1.64
CA PHE A 166 1.54 12.45 1.56
C PHE A 166 2.84 13.25 1.67
N LYS A 167 3.14 14.03 0.63
CA LYS A 167 4.37 14.82 0.58
C LYS A 167 4.27 16.11 1.38
N GLU A 168 3.06 16.62 1.56
CA GLU A 168 2.75 17.91 2.19
C GLU A 168 1.48 17.81 3.03
N GLY A 169 1.16 18.89 3.74
CA GLY A 169 -0.06 19.03 4.54
C GLY A 169 0.09 18.55 5.98
N PRO A 170 -0.99 18.66 6.77
CA PRO A 170 -0.95 18.37 8.21
C PRO A 170 -0.66 16.91 8.55
N TYR A 171 -0.96 16.00 7.61
CA TYR A 171 -0.73 14.56 7.76
C TYR A 171 0.37 14.06 6.83
N LYS A 172 1.40 14.90 6.59
CA LYS A 172 2.57 14.51 5.79
C LYS A 172 3.16 13.20 6.28
N THR A 173 3.42 12.26 5.36
CA THR A 173 4.03 10.95 5.64
C THR A 173 5.36 10.74 4.92
N LEU A 174 5.75 11.67 4.03
CA LEU A 174 7.09 11.68 3.44
C LEU A 174 8.13 11.83 4.55
N HIS A 175 9.05 10.86 4.65
CA HIS A 175 10.07 10.75 5.69
C HIS A 175 9.45 10.85 7.11
N LEU A 176 8.32 10.16 7.31
CA LEU A 176 7.68 10.09 8.62
C LEU A 176 8.61 9.43 9.65
N ALA A 177 9.34 8.39 9.23
CA ALA A 177 10.50 7.88 9.94
C ALA A 177 11.76 8.54 9.38
N ASP A 178 12.06 9.74 9.86
CA ASP A 178 13.27 10.50 9.58
C ASP A 178 14.45 10.05 10.46
N GLU A 179 15.63 10.62 10.25
CA GLU A 179 16.83 10.30 11.02
C GLU A 179 16.61 10.46 12.54
N LYS A 180 15.92 11.53 12.94
CA LYS A 180 15.66 11.82 14.35
C LYS A 180 14.81 10.73 15.00
N LEU A 181 13.77 10.27 14.30
CA LEU A 181 12.93 9.18 14.77
C LEU A 181 13.71 7.87 14.81
N ILE A 182 14.42 7.54 13.72
CA ILE A 182 15.19 6.28 13.64
C ILE A 182 16.21 6.18 14.78
N ARG A 183 16.94 7.24 15.07
CA ARG A 183 17.92 7.29 16.15
C ARG A 183 17.32 7.11 17.55
N ARG A 184 16.04 7.40 17.73
CA ARG A 184 15.31 7.21 18.99
C ARG A 184 14.80 5.79 19.20
N LEU A 185 14.77 4.98 18.15
CA LEU A 185 14.34 3.59 18.30
C LEU A 185 15.24 2.83 19.26
N LYS A 186 14.64 2.05 20.13
CA LYS A 186 15.37 1.21 21.10
C LYS A 186 16.22 0.16 20.38
N ALA A 187 17.31 -0.24 21.00
CA ALA A 187 18.06 -1.40 20.53
C ALA A 187 17.16 -2.64 20.43
N GLY A 188 17.28 -3.39 19.34
CA GLY A 188 16.45 -4.55 19.03
C GLY A 188 15.04 -4.23 18.52
N THR A 189 14.71 -2.94 18.24
CA THR A 189 13.42 -2.60 17.63
C THR A 189 13.32 -3.17 16.21
N ILE A 190 12.17 -3.73 15.89
CA ILE A 190 11.84 -4.19 14.53
C ILE A 190 11.12 -3.06 13.78
N LEU A 191 11.70 -2.59 12.67
CA LEU A 191 11.16 -1.57 11.79
C LEU A 191 10.65 -2.22 10.51
N ILE A 192 9.35 -2.05 10.18
CA ILE A 192 8.74 -2.65 9.00
C ILE A 192 8.12 -1.57 8.12
N ASN A 193 8.50 -1.56 6.83
CA ASN A 193 7.82 -0.74 5.83
C ASN A 193 7.37 -1.60 4.63
N ALA A 194 6.07 -1.79 4.51
CA ALA A 194 5.41 -2.47 3.40
C ALA A 194 4.29 -1.60 2.79
N CYS A 195 4.43 -0.26 2.87
CA CYS A 195 3.43 0.66 2.33
C CYS A 195 3.95 1.52 1.17
N ARG A 196 4.85 2.47 1.44
CA ARG A 196 5.54 3.31 0.44
C ARG A 196 6.97 3.56 0.89
N GLY A 197 7.93 3.40 -0.02
CA GLY A 197 9.37 3.58 0.27
C GLY A 197 9.68 4.88 1.01
N PRO A 198 9.28 6.04 0.46
CA PRO A 198 9.58 7.35 1.07
C PRO A 198 8.88 7.64 2.41
N VAL A 199 8.14 6.72 3.00
CA VAL A 199 7.63 6.89 4.38
C VAL A 199 8.77 6.74 5.39
N VAL A 200 9.74 5.88 5.10
CA VAL A 200 11.00 5.77 5.84
C VAL A 200 12.09 6.42 4.99
N ASP A 201 12.83 7.36 5.57
CA ASP A 201 14.00 7.94 4.92
C ASP A 201 15.09 6.86 4.78
N ASN A 202 15.23 6.33 3.56
CA ASN A 202 16.15 5.22 3.30
C ASN A 202 17.62 5.62 3.44
N ALA A 203 17.96 6.89 3.15
CA ALA A 203 19.31 7.39 3.32
C ALA A 203 19.68 7.54 4.80
N ALA A 204 18.77 8.09 5.59
CA ALA A 204 18.92 8.18 7.03
C ALA A 204 18.99 6.80 7.70
N LEU A 205 18.14 5.87 7.28
CA LEU A 205 18.15 4.49 7.78
C LEU A 205 19.50 3.83 7.50
N LEU A 206 20.04 3.94 6.27
CA LEU A 206 21.36 3.40 5.93
C LEU A 206 22.44 3.99 6.84
N THR A 207 22.44 5.32 7.04
CA THR A 207 23.41 6.01 7.90
C THR A 207 23.36 5.46 9.33
N CYS A 208 22.16 5.32 9.91
CA CYS A 208 22.00 4.80 11.25
C CYS A 208 22.50 3.35 11.39
N LEU A 209 22.20 2.49 10.39
CA LEU A 209 22.67 1.11 10.35
C LEU A 209 24.19 1.01 10.15
N ASP A 210 24.80 1.93 9.37
CA ASP A 210 26.24 2.00 9.19
C ASP A 210 26.97 2.40 10.48
N GLU A 211 26.34 3.25 11.29
CA GLU A 211 26.83 3.66 12.60
C GLU A 211 26.60 2.61 13.70
N GLY A 212 26.00 1.47 13.36
CA GLY A 212 25.83 0.34 14.27
C GLY A 212 24.58 0.40 15.12
N GLN A 213 23.55 1.16 14.73
CA GLN A 213 22.26 1.11 15.43
C GLN A 213 21.65 -0.28 15.31
N ASP A 214 21.33 -0.86 16.46
CA ASP A 214 20.79 -2.22 16.58
C ASP A 214 19.30 -2.23 16.28
N LEU A 215 18.95 -2.51 15.01
CA LEU A 215 17.57 -2.65 14.52
C LEU A 215 17.44 -3.90 13.68
N SER A 216 16.26 -4.55 13.74
CA SER A 216 15.85 -5.51 12.73
C SER A 216 14.97 -4.81 11.70
N VAL A 217 15.30 -4.88 10.43
CA VAL A 217 14.65 -4.09 9.37
C VAL A 217 14.02 -4.95 8.30
N VAL A 218 12.73 -4.70 8.02
CA VAL A 218 11.97 -5.34 6.95
C VAL A 218 11.48 -4.29 5.98
N LEU A 219 11.94 -4.33 4.74
CA LEU A 219 11.53 -3.42 3.68
C LEU A 219 10.98 -4.21 2.48
N ASP A 220 9.72 -3.98 2.12
CA ASP A 220 9.14 -4.41 0.85
C ASP A 220 9.17 -3.30 -0.20
N VAL A 221 9.32 -2.06 0.26
CA VAL A 221 9.28 -0.82 -0.54
C VAL A 221 10.51 0.04 -0.29
N TRP A 222 10.94 0.78 -1.31
CA TRP A 222 12.24 1.45 -1.32
C TRP A 222 12.15 2.90 -1.78
N GLU A 223 13.20 3.67 -1.51
CA GLU A 223 13.39 5.03 -2.00
C GLU A 223 14.82 5.19 -2.55
N PRO A 224 14.94 5.41 -3.90
CA PRO A 224 13.89 5.33 -4.93
C PRO A 224 13.55 3.90 -5.37
N GLU A 225 12.46 3.77 -6.14
CA GLU A 225 12.13 2.57 -6.91
C GLU A 225 12.05 2.91 -8.40
N PRO A 226 12.52 2.03 -9.32
CA PRO A 226 13.08 0.69 -9.10
C PRO A 226 14.58 0.67 -8.77
N ASP A 227 15.27 1.80 -8.81
CA ASP A 227 16.73 1.93 -8.66
C ASP A 227 17.09 2.03 -7.17
N LEU A 228 16.85 0.94 -6.44
CA LEU A 228 17.04 0.90 -4.99
C LEU A 228 18.52 0.96 -4.57
N ASN A 229 18.75 1.43 -3.35
CA ASN A 229 20.08 1.47 -2.76
C ASN A 229 20.53 0.06 -2.33
N VAL A 230 21.47 -0.51 -3.08
CA VAL A 230 22.02 -1.86 -2.83
C VAL A 230 22.74 -1.94 -1.46
N ALA A 231 23.37 -0.86 -1.00
CA ALA A 231 24.01 -0.85 0.31
C ALA A 231 22.97 -1.03 1.43
N LEU A 232 21.83 -0.38 1.34
CA LEU A 232 20.72 -0.57 2.29
C LEU A 232 20.14 -1.98 2.18
N LEU A 233 19.92 -2.49 0.95
CA LEU A 233 19.42 -3.86 0.75
C LEU A 233 20.28 -4.91 1.45
N ASN A 234 21.60 -4.73 1.46
CA ASN A 234 22.54 -5.66 2.11
C ASN A 234 22.56 -5.56 3.64
N LYS A 235 21.90 -4.56 4.21
CA LYS A 235 21.86 -4.34 5.67
C LYS A 235 20.52 -4.68 6.32
N VAL A 236 19.46 -4.76 5.51
CA VAL A 236 18.14 -5.12 6.06
C VAL A 236 18.03 -6.64 6.24
N ASP A 237 17.24 -7.05 7.22
CA ASP A 237 17.03 -8.46 7.54
C ASP A 237 16.12 -9.14 6.51
N VAL A 238 15.13 -8.43 6.02
CA VAL A 238 14.25 -8.86 4.92
C VAL A 238 14.10 -7.73 3.93
N GLY A 239 14.57 -7.94 2.72
CA GLY A 239 14.38 -7.03 1.59
C GLY A 239 13.63 -7.72 0.46
N THR A 240 12.48 -7.18 0.04
CA THR A 240 11.69 -7.74 -1.06
C THR A 240 11.34 -6.68 -2.10
N ALA A 241 10.93 -7.12 -3.29
CA ALA A 241 10.80 -6.27 -4.48
C ALA A 241 9.36 -5.77 -4.67
N HIS A 242 8.80 -5.09 -3.65
CA HIS A 242 7.43 -4.53 -3.63
C HIS A 242 6.37 -5.60 -3.94
N ILE A 243 6.46 -6.73 -3.23
CA ILE A 243 5.63 -7.92 -3.46
C ILE A 243 4.65 -8.24 -2.35
N ALA A 244 4.69 -7.55 -1.20
CA ALA A 244 3.83 -7.83 -0.06
C ALA A 244 2.34 -7.89 -0.41
N GLY A 245 1.90 -7.05 -1.36
CA GLY A 245 0.53 -7.06 -1.88
C GLY A 245 0.34 -7.83 -3.19
N TYR A 246 1.36 -8.51 -3.72
CA TYR A 246 1.32 -9.10 -5.05
C TYR A 246 0.86 -10.57 -5.02
N THR A 247 -0.44 -10.78 -4.84
CA THR A 247 -1.06 -12.10 -4.80
C THR A 247 -2.13 -12.27 -5.87
N LEU A 248 -2.47 -13.52 -6.19
CA LEU A 248 -3.53 -13.85 -7.14
C LEU A 248 -4.88 -13.29 -6.65
N GLU A 249 -5.19 -13.51 -5.38
CA GLU A 249 -6.42 -13.05 -4.73
C GLU A 249 -6.53 -11.53 -4.71
N GLY A 250 -5.43 -10.83 -4.41
CA GLY A 250 -5.38 -9.37 -4.45
C GLY A 250 -5.66 -8.83 -5.85
N LYS A 251 -5.06 -9.44 -6.87
CA LYS A 251 -5.31 -9.10 -8.29
C LYS A 251 -6.76 -9.38 -8.71
N ALA A 252 -7.31 -10.52 -8.32
CA ALA A 252 -8.69 -10.88 -8.62
C ALA A 252 -9.67 -9.90 -7.97
N ARG A 253 -9.49 -9.59 -6.67
CA ARG A 253 -10.32 -8.60 -5.96
C ARG A 253 -10.21 -7.21 -6.58
N GLY A 254 -9.00 -6.76 -6.93
CA GLY A 254 -8.80 -5.46 -7.58
C GLY A 254 -9.52 -5.38 -8.92
N THR A 255 -9.45 -6.45 -9.73
CA THR A 255 -10.17 -6.52 -10.99
C THR A 255 -11.69 -6.51 -10.77
N THR A 256 -12.20 -7.26 -9.78
CA THR A 256 -13.63 -7.30 -9.45
C THR A 256 -14.15 -5.93 -9.01
N GLN A 257 -13.43 -5.23 -8.12
CA GLN A 257 -13.85 -3.90 -7.65
C GLN A 257 -13.94 -2.89 -8.80
N VAL A 258 -12.96 -2.87 -9.69
CA VAL A 258 -12.98 -1.97 -10.85
C VAL A 258 -14.09 -2.37 -11.83
N PHE A 259 -14.31 -3.66 -12.04
CA PHE A 259 -15.43 -4.14 -12.86
C PHE A 259 -16.78 -3.70 -12.30
N GLU A 260 -17.01 -3.89 -10.99
CA GLU A 260 -18.24 -3.48 -10.31
C GLU A 260 -18.47 -1.96 -10.42
N ALA A 261 -17.41 -1.16 -10.24
CA ALA A 261 -17.47 0.29 -10.35
C ALA A 261 -17.79 0.75 -11.78
N TYR A 262 -17.15 0.15 -12.79
CA TYR A 262 -17.43 0.46 -14.17
C TYR A 262 -18.83 0.02 -14.59
N SER A 263 -19.28 -1.17 -14.16
CA SER A 263 -20.66 -1.63 -14.40
C SER A 263 -21.69 -0.66 -13.86
N ALA A 264 -21.47 -0.16 -12.64
CA ALA A 264 -22.35 0.84 -12.05
C ALA A 264 -22.31 2.17 -12.81
N PHE A 265 -21.14 2.60 -13.26
CA PHE A 265 -20.96 3.82 -14.04
C PHE A 265 -21.73 3.82 -15.36
N ILE A 266 -21.73 2.69 -16.07
CA ILE A 266 -22.46 2.55 -17.35
C ILE A 266 -23.93 2.12 -17.17
N GLY A 267 -24.42 2.01 -15.92
CA GLY A 267 -25.79 1.58 -15.65
C GLY A 267 -26.08 0.11 -15.97
N HIS A 268 -25.05 -0.73 -16.09
CA HIS A 268 -25.21 -2.16 -16.39
C HIS A 268 -25.51 -2.94 -15.10
N PRO A 269 -26.53 -3.81 -15.08
CA PRO A 269 -26.84 -4.59 -13.91
C PRO A 269 -25.68 -5.54 -13.57
N GLN A 270 -25.31 -5.61 -12.27
CA GLN A 270 -24.28 -6.53 -11.79
C GLN A 270 -24.71 -7.98 -12.08
N ILE A 271 -23.93 -8.69 -12.87
CA ILE A 271 -24.08 -10.12 -13.06
C ILE A 271 -23.66 -10.78 -11.74
N GLY A 272 -24.57 -11.55 -11.12
CA GLY A 272 -24.40 -12.12 -9.81
C GLY A 272 -23.07 -12.87 -9.62
N ARG A 273 -22.56 -12.88 -8.41
CA ARG A 273 -21.27 -13.48 -7.96
C ARG A 273 -21.10 -14.99 -8.23
N ALA A 274 -22.05 -15.65 -8.89
CA ALA A 274 -22.12 -17.12 -9.00
C ALA A 274 -21.12 -17.75 -9.97
N SER A 275 -20.53 -17.02 -10.90
CA SER A 275 -19.82 -17.66 -12.02
C SER A 275 -18.31 -17.89 -11.86
N CYS A 276 -17.67 -17.35 -10.83
CA CYS A 276 -16.21 -17.49 -10.65
C CYS A 276 -15.76 -18.61 -9.68
N ARG A 277 -16.68 -19.31 -9.03
CA ARG A 277 -16.35 -20.38 -8.06
C ARG A 277 -16.22 -21.79 -8.63
N GLU A 278 -16.59 -22.02 -9.88
CA GLU A 278 -16.69 -23.39 -10.41
C GLU A 278 -15.61 -23.81 -11.41
N ARG A 279 -14.47 -23.12 -11.48
CA ARG A 279 -13.33 -23.61 -12.28
C ARG A 279 -12.02 -23.37 -11.56
N VAL A 280 -11.74 -24.19 -10.58
CA VAL A 280 -10.39 -24.57 -10.17
C VAL A 280 -10.35 -26.09 -10.11
#